data_4f44c41fe3d0f9d18d7ab1eeeb46df41
#
_entry.id   4f44c41fe3d0f9d18d7ab1eeeb46df41
#
_cell.length_a   1.000
_cell.length_b   1.000
_cell.length_c   1.000
_cell.angle_alpha   90.00
_cell.angle_beta   90.00
_cell.angle_gamma   90.00
#
_symmetry.space_group_name_H-M   'P 1'
#
loop_
_entity.id
_entity.type
_entity.pdbx_description
1 polymer ?
#
loop_
_entity_poly.entity_id
_entity_poly.type
_entity_poly.pdbx_seq_one_letter_code
_entity_poly.pdbx_strand_id
1 'polypeptide(L)'
;MNHGTIWTAYKKGKEEGIVKNVVGAIILNEKNQVLIMSRKTDDFMGGIDELPSGNMEQGENIYDAIIRGVKEETNLDVVNVKSYIGSFDYISGSGKKARQYNFVLDVKNTGNIILTEHDEYNWLTIEEIRKSSKITDEVKYILEICYFNLKD
;
A
#
# COMPACT_ATOMS: atom_id res chain seq x y z
N MET A 1 10.61 -13.73 -1.76
CA MET A 1 10.04 -13.13 -0.52
C MET A 1 9.89 -14.20 0.54
N ASN A 2 10.16 -13.87 1.80
CA ASN A 2 10.15 -14.83 2.90
C ASN A 2 8.76 -14.89 3.56
N HIS A 3 8.03 -15.98 3.33
CA HIS A 3 6.70 -16.20 3.90
C HIS A 3 6.72 -16.26 5.43
N GLY A 4 7.77 -16.83 6.03
CA GLY A 4 7.90 -16.93 7.48
C GLY A 4 8.00 -15.55 8.14
N THR A 5 8.71 -14.61 7.52
CA THR A 5 8.83 -13.24 8.02
C THR A 5 7.48 -12.54 8.06
N ILE A 6 6.68 -12.71 7.01
CA ILE A 6 5.35 -12.09 6.91
C ILE A 6 4.40 -12.70 7.93
N TRP A 7 4.40 -14.01 8.07
CA TRP A 7 3.58 -14.71 9.07
C TRP A 7 3.91 -14.23 10.48
N THR A 8 5.21 -14.11 10.79
CA THR A 8 5.68 -13.64 12.09
C THR A 8 5.22 -12.21 12.37
N ALA A 9 5.32 -11.32 11.37
CA ALA A 9 4.90 -9.93 11.49
C ALA A 9 3.38 -9.83 11.76
N TYR A 10 2.58 -10.61 11.04
CA TYR A 10 1.13 -10.66 11.22
C TYR A 10 0.77 -11.13 12.62
N LYS A 11 1.39 -12.22 13.06
CA LYS A 11 1.15 -12.79 14.40
C LYS A 11 1.52 -11.80 15.50
N LYS A 12 2.66 -11.11 15.35
CA LYS A 12 3.10 -10.09 16.29
C LYS A 12 2.10 -8.94 16.38
N GLY A 13 1.55 -8.50 15.25
CA GLY A 13 0.51 -7.47 15.23
C GLY A 13 -0.70 -7.88 16.05
N LYS A 14 -1.14 -9.12 15.90
CA LYS A 14 -2.27 -9.65 16.65
C LYS A 14 -2.00 -9.61 18.17
N GLU A 15 -0.79 -9.98 18.58
CA GLU A 15 -0.36 -9.93 19.99
C GLU A 15 -0.31 -8.50 20.52
N GLU A 16 -0.02 -7.53 19.66
CA GLU A 16 0.03 -6.10 20.00
C GLU A 16 -1.34 -5.41 19.95
N GLY A 17 -2.41 -6.16 19.72
CA GLY A 17 -3.77 -5.62 19.73
C GLY A 17 -4.24 -5.03 18.42
N ILE A 18 -3.56 -5.34 17.31
CA ILE A 18 -4.00 -4.93 15.98
C ILE A 18 -5.24 -5.72 15.60
N VAL A 19 -6.33 -5.01 15.29
CA VAL A 19 -7.61 -5.63 14.93
C VAL A 19 -7.97 -5.44 13.46
N LYS A 20 -7.33 -4.46 12.78
CA LYS A 20 -7.55 -4.21 11.37
C LYS A 20 -6.22 -4.35 10.64
N ASN A 21 -6.14 -5.33 9.76
CA ASN A 21 -4.94 -5.59 8.95
C ASN A 21 -5.18 -5.08 7.54
N VAL A 22 -4.28 -4.24 7.07
CA VAL A 22 -4.36 -3.57 5.76
C VAL A 22 -3.12 -3.93 4.97
N VAL A 23 -3.28 -4.15 3.68
CA VAL A 23 -2.16 -4.38 2.77
C VAL A 23 -1.99 -3.15 1.88
N GLY A 24 -0.77 -2.66 1.78
CA GLY A 24 -0.43 -1.53 0.92
C GLY A 24 0.43 -2.00 -0.25
N ALA A 25 0.19 -1.42 -1.42
CA ALA A 25 0.84 -1.83 -2.65
C ALA A 25 1.78 -0.73 -3.16
N ILE A 26 3.05 -1.09 -3.35
CA ILE A 26 4.04 -0.23 -4.00
C ILE A 26 4.19 -0.75 -5.42
N ILE A 27 3.61 -0.01 -6.36
CA ILE A 27 3.61 -0.37 -7.79
C ILE A 27 4.48 0.63 -8.52
N LEU A 28 5.52 0.14 -9.18
CA LEU A 28 6.45 0.97 -9.92
C LEU A 28 6.22 0.80 -11.43
N ASN A 29 6.28 1.91 -12.17
CA ASN A 29 6.27 1.85 -13.63
C ASN A 29 7.71 1.70 -14.15
N GLU A 30 7.86 1.71 -15.48
CA GLU A 30 9.16 1.54 -16.14
C GLU A 30 10.17 2.63 -15.78
N LYS A 31 9.70 3.79 -15.34
CA LYS A 31 10.55 4.93 -14.93
C LYS A 31 10.82 4.95 -13.45
N ASN A 32 10.46 3.88 -12.72
CA ASN A 32 10.58 3.80 -11.25
C ASN A 32 9.77 4.88 -10.52
N GLN A 33 8.66 5.31 -11.10
CA GLN A 33 7.69 6.17 -10.43
C GLN A 33 6.67 5.30 -9.70
N VAL A 34 6.21 5.78 -8.55
CA VAL A 34 5.25 5.04 -7.70
C VAL A 34 3.84 5.49 -8.01
N LEU A 35 2.93 4.53 -8.06
CA LEU A 35 1.50 4.82 -8.17
C LEU A 35 0.97 5.36 -6.85
N ILE A 36 0.49 6.59 -6.87
CA ILE A 36 -0.11 7.27 -5.73
C ILE A 36 -1.54 7.66 -6.08
N MET A 37 -2.46 7.44 -5.15
CA MET A 37 -3.88 7.67 -5.33
C MET A 37 -4.36 8.75 -4.39
N SER A 38 -5.26 9.63 -4.87
CA SER A 38 -5.79 10.73 -4.08
C SER A 38 -7.18 10.37 -3.55
N ARG A 39 -7.35 10.43 -2.22
CA ARG A 39 -8.63 10.20 -1.57
C ARG A 39 -9.61 11.30 -1.90
N LYS A 40 -10.90 10.95 -1.98
CA LYS A 40 -11.98 11.92 -2.12
C LYS A 40 -11.98 12.87 -0.92
N THR A 41 -12.24 14.14 -1.18
CA THR A 41 -12.18 15.19 -0.15
C THR A 41 -13.25 15.01 0.94
N ASP A 42 -14.34 14.31 0.66
CA ASP A 42 -15.42 14.04 1.61
C ASP A 42 -15.27 12.70 2.34
N ASP A 43 -14.19 11.96 2.08
CA ASP A 43 -13.91 10.69 2.72
C ASP A 43 -13.06 10.88 3.99
N PHE A 44 -12.92 9.81 4.79
CA PHE A 44 -12.00 9.78 5.93
C PHE A 44 -10.59 10.17 5.49
N MET A 45 -10.00 11.17 6.14
CA MET A 45 -8.70 11.74 5.76
C MET A 45 -8.68 12.21 4.30
N GLY A 46 -9.79 12.82 3.86
CA GLY A 46 -9.90 13.37 2.52
C GLY A 46 -8.82 14.39 2.22
N GLY A 47 -8.35 14.40 0.95
CA GLY A 47 -7.26 15.25 0.51
C GLY A 47 -5.88 14.67 0.75
N ILE A 48 -5.78 13.46 1.31
CA ILE A 48 -4.52 12.74 1.49
C ILE A 48 -4.24 11.89 0.26
N ASP A 49 -2.97 11.87 -0.15
CA ASP A 49 -2.48 10.99 -1.20
C ASP A 49 -1.85 9.74 -0.57
N GLU A 50 -2.15 8.58 -1.12
CA GLU A 50 -1.79 7.32 -0.49
C GLU A 50 -1.45 6.22 -1.50
N LEU A 51 -0.85 5.14 -1.01
CA LEU A 51 -0.66 3.92 -1.78
C LEU A 51 -2.02 3.22 -1.98
N PRO A 52 -2.20 2.49 -3.08
CA PRO A 52 -3.33 1.55 -3.16
C PRO A 52 -3.28 0.61 -1.96
N SER A 53 -4.42 0.38 -1.33
CA SER A 53 -4.50 -0.46 -0.14
C SER A 53 -5.81 -1.23 -0.08
N GLY A 54 -5.84 -2.29 0.70
CA GLY A 54 -7.03 -3.09 0.89
C GLY A 54 -7.06 -3.72 2.27
N ASN A 55 -8.25 -3.88 2.83
CA ASN A 55 -8.41 -4.55 4.12
C ASN A 55 -8.34 -6.07 3.91
N MET A 56 -7.63 -6.76 4.80
CA MET A 56 -7.73 -8.22 4.86
C MET A 56 -9.10 -8.60 5.40
N GLU A 57 -9.79 -9.47 4.69
CA GLU A 57 -11.06 -10.03 5.11
C GLU A 57 -10.81 -11.26 5.98
N GLN A 58 -11.80 -11.60 6.82
CA GLN A 58 -11.70 -12.76 7.70
C GLN A 58 -11.46 -14.03 6.87
N GLY A 59 -10.46 -14.82 7.28
CA GLY A 59 -10.10 -16.06 6.59
C GLY A 59 -9.26 -15.87 5.34
N GLU A 60 -8.96 -14.64 4.94
CA GLU A 60 -8.15 -14.31 3.78
C GLU A 60 -6.67 -14.26 4.17
N ASN A 61 -5.79 -14.81 3.34
CA ASN A 61 -4.35 -14.64 3.56
C ASN A 61 -3.88 -13.32 2.93
N ILE A 62 -2.67 -12.90 3.31
CA ILE A 62 -2.11 -11.61 2.88
C ILE A 62 -1.99 -11.49 1.36
N TYR A 63 -1.60 -12.58 0.68
CA TYR A 63 -1.42 -12.57 -0.78
C TYR A 63 -2.75 -12.38 -1.51
N ASP A 64 -3.78 -13.09 -1.07
CA ASP A 64 -5.12 -12.95 -1.65
C ASP A 64 -5.68 -11.56 -1.40
N ALA A 65 -5.42 -10.98 -0.22
CA ALA A 65 -5.83 -9.62 0.10
C ALA A 65 -5.16 -8.60 -0.82
N ILE A 66 -3.86 -8.76 -1.11
CA ILE A 66 -3.12 -7.89 -2.03
C ILE A 66 -3.72 -7.97 -3.43
N ILE A 67 -3.88 -9.18 -3.95
CA ILE A 67 -4.38 -9.40 -5.32
C ILE A 67 -5.78 -8.80 -5.47
N ARG A 68 -6.66 -9.10 -4.53
CA ARG A 68 -8.04 -8.60 -4.54
C ARG A 68 -8.09 -7.09 -4.37
N GLY A 69 -7.38 -6.55 -3.38
CA GLY A 69 -7.39 -5.12 -3.07
C GLY A 69 -6.87 -4.26 -4.22
N VAL A 70 -5.77 -4.66 -4.84
CA VAL A 70 -5.22 -3.96 -6.00
C VAL A 70 -6.20 -4.00 -7.17
N LYS A 71 -6.81 -5.16 -7.41
CA LYS A 71 -7.80 -5.30 -8.49
C LYS A 71 -9.01 -4.40 -8.26
N GLU A 72 -9.53 -4.38 -7.04
CA GLU A 72 -10.69 -3.55 -6.70
C GLU A 72 -10.41 -2.05 -6.83
N GLU A 73 -9.25 -1.59 -6.35
CA GLU A 73 -8.93 -0.16 -6.34
C GLU A 73 -8.38 0.38 -7.66
N THR A 74 -7.65 -0.43 -8.41
CA THR A 74 -6.88 0.05 -9.57
C THR A 74 -7.22 -0.67 -10.87
N ASN A 75 -7.93 -1.79 -10.82
CA ASN A 75 -8.17 -2.68 -11.96
C ASN A 75 -6.90 -3.42 -12.44
N LEU A 76 -5.77 -3.30 -11.75
CA LEU A 76 -4.53 -3.95 -12.15
C LEU A 76 -4.47 -5.39 -11.66
N ASP A 77 -3.83 -6.25 -12.46
CA ASP A 77 -3.62 -7.66 -12.13
C ASP A 77 -2.20 -7.85 -11.57
N VAL A 78 -2.11 -8.31 -10.33
CA VAL A 78 -0.84 -8.60 -9.67
C VAL A 78 -0.26 -9.89 -10.26
N VAL A 79 0.97 -9.81 -10.76
CA VAL A 79 1.70 -10.96 -11.32
C VAL A 79 2.59 -11.58 -10.26
N ASN A 80 3.22 -10.76 -9.43
CA ASN A 80 4.17 -11.22 -8.44
C ASN A 80 4.24 -10.25 -7.26
N VAL A 81 4.38 -10.80 -6.06
CA VAL A 81 4.68 -10.02 -4.84
C VAL A 81 6.18 -10.16 -4.61
N LYS A 82 6.91 -9.08 -4.84
CA LYS A 82 8.38 -9.12 -4.86
C LYS A 82 8.99 -9.10 -3.47
N SER A 83 8.55 -8.17 -2.62
CA SER A 83 9.15 -8.01 -1.29
C SER A 83 8.21 -7.30 -0.33
N TYR A 84 8.40 -7.62 0.94
CA TYR A 84 7.77 -6.90 2.05
C TYR A 84 8.74 -5.80 2.52
N ILE A 85 8.28 -4.56 2.56
CA ILE A 85 9.13 -3.42 2.90
C ILE A 85 9.03 -3.04 4.38
N GLY A 86 7.84 -3.15 4.96
CA GLY A 86 7.62 -2.77 6.34
C GLY A 86 6.18 -2.36 6.57
N SER A 87 5.87 -2.02 7.82
CA SER A 87 4.50 -1.66 8.21
C SER A 87 4.48 -0.35 8.99
N PHE A 88 3.28 0.24 9.09
CA PHE A 88 3.01 1.34 9.99
C PHE A 88 1.62 1.19 10.59
N ASP A 89 1.44 1.79 11.77
CA ASP A 89 0.19 1.70 12.52
C ASP A 89 -0.57 3.02 12.45
N TYR A 90 -1.89 2.92 12.51
CA TYR A 90 -2.76 4.09 12.59
C TYR A 90 -4.09 3.71 13.24
N ILE A 91 -4.87 4.74 13.58
CA ILE A 91 -6.24 4.53 14.07
C ILE A 91 -7.17 4.75 12.89
N SER A 92 -8.00 3.75 12.58
CA SER A 92 -8.94 3.81 11.45
C SER A 92 -10.07 4.80 11.72
N GLY A 93 -10.83 5.12 10.68
CA GLY A 93 -12.00 5.98 10.80
C GLY A 93 -13.07 5.46 11.77
N SER A 94 -13.10 4.15 12.02
CA SER A 94 -13.97 3.52 13.01
C SER A 94 -13.34 3.40 14.40
N GLY A 95 -12.15 3.98 14.62
CA GLY A 95 -11.46 3.97 15.89
C GLY A 95 -10.68 2.70 16.21
N LYS A 96 -10.45 1.85 15.24
CA LYS A 96 -9.74 0.57 15.42
C LYS A 96 -8.24 0.73 15.20
N LYS A 97 -7.45 -0.02 15.98
CA LYS A 97 -5.99 -0.11 15.76
C LYS A 97 -5.72 -0.89 14.48
N ALA A 98 -5.15 -0.21 13.50
CA ALA A 98 -4.86 -0.78 12.19
C ALA A 98 -3.35 -0.82 11.94
N ARG A 99 -2.91 -1.82 11.19
CA ARG A 99 -1.52 -1.91 10.70
C ARG A 99 -1.56 -2.17 9.21
N GLN A 100 -0.82 -1.34 8.46
CA GLN A 100 -0.68 -1.52 7.02
C GLN A 100 0.67 -2.14 6.71
N TYR A 101 0.63 -3.30 6.07
CA TYR A 101 1.81 -4.04 5.62
C TYR A 101 2.04 -3.70 4.15
N ASN A 102 3.24 -3.24 3.80
CA ASN A 102 3.51 -2.69 2.47
C ASN A 102 4.42 -3.60 1.66
N PHE A 103 4.03 -3.85 0.41
CA PHE A 103 4.69 -4.79 -0.47
C PHE A 103 4.99 -4.16 -1.82
N VAL A 104 6.17 -4.48 -2.37
CA VAL A 104 6.50 -4.14 -3.75
C VAL A 104 5.92 -5.21 -4.65
N LEU A 105 5.19 -4.80 -5.68
CA LEU A 105 4.47 -5.69 -6.58
C LEU A 105 4.88 -5.49 -8.03
N ASP A 106 4.82 -6.58 -8.80
CA ASP A 106 4.76 -6.52 -10.25
C ASP A 106 3.31 -6.67 -10.68
N VAL A 107 2.88 -5.84 -11.62
CA VAL A 107 1.54 -5.91 -12.21
C VAL A 107 1.63 -6.12 -13.71
N LYS A 108 0.57 -6.67 -14.30
CA LYS A 108 0.57 -7.09 -15.69
C LYS A 108 0.59 -5.93 -16.69
N ASN A 109 -0.04 -4.83 -16.44
CA ASN A 109 -0.12 -3.72 -17.38
C ASN A 109 -0.48 -2.44 -16.63
N THR A 110 0.51 -1.58 -16.41
CA THR A 110 0.32 -0.35 -15.63
C THR A 110 -0.57 0.68 -16.31
N GLY A 111 -0.91 0.47 -17.59
CA GLY A 111 -1.80 1.38 -18.33
C GLY A 111 -3.28 1.13 -18.14
N ASN A 112 -3.68 0.06 -17.47
CA ASN A 112 -5.09 -0.34 -17.35
C ASN A 112 -5.77 0.12 -16.05
N ILE A 113 -5.38 1.27 -15.51
CA ILE A 113 -5.92 1.76 -14.24
C ILE A 113 -7.34 2.29 -14.41
N ILE A 114 -8.26 1.76 -13.60
CA ILE A 114 -9.64 2.24 -13.47
C ILE A 114 -9.90 2.45 -11.99
N LEU A 115 -10.20 3.68 -11.60
CA LEU A 115 -10.43 4.03 -10.20
C LEU A 115 -11.88 3.73 -9.79
N THR A 116 -12.07 3.35 -8.53
CA THR A 116 -13.40 3.08 -7.95
C THR A 116 -13.72 4.04 -6.82
N GLU A 117 -12.82 4.18 -5.85
CA GLU A 117 -13.04 4.96 -4.63
C GLU A 117 -12.21 6.25 -4.56
N HIS A 118 -11.22 6.38 -5.44
CA HIS A 118 -10.33 7.54 -5.47
C HIS A 118 -10.71 8.47 -6.62
N ASP A 119 -10.44 9.77 -6.46
CA ASP A 119 -10.74 10.77 -7.49
C ASP A 119 -9.72 10.75 -8.63
N GLU A 120 -8.45 10.53 -8.28
CA GLU A 120 -7.37 10.56 -9.28
C GLU A 120 -6.18 9.73 -8.81
N TYR A 121 -5.27 9.48 -9.75
CA TYR A 121 -3.99 8.84 -9.45
C TYR A 121 -2.88 9.56 -10.20
N ASN A 122 -1.64 9.41 -9.69
CA ASN A 122 -0.44 9.95 -10.32
C ASN A 122 0.72 8.98 -10.15
N TRP A 123 1.63 9.01 -11.11
CA TRP A 123 2.91 8.32 -11.00
C TRP A 123 3.94 9.35 -10.53
N LEU A 124 4.46 9.20 -9.30
CA LEU A 124 5.34 10.18 -8.70
C LEU A 124 6.76 9.66 -8.56
N THR A 125 7.72 10.56 -8.76
CA THR A 125 9.14 10.31 -8.46
C THR A 125 9.35 10.40 -6.95
N ILE A 126 10.48 9.89 -6.46
CA ILE A 126 10.82 10.00 -5.04
C ILE A 126 10.97 11.46 -4.60
N GLU A 127 11.48 12.32 -5.47
CA GLU A 127 11.60 13.76 -5.19
C GLU A 127 10.22 14.40 -5.02
N GLU A 128 9.27 14.07 -5.88
CA GLU A 128 7.90 14.56 -5.78
C GLU A 128 7.24 14.08 -4.49
N ILE A 129 7.49 12.81 -4.10
CA ILE A 129 6.98 12.24 -2.85
C ILE A 129 7.52 12.99 -1.65
N ARG A 130 8.83 13.25 -1.62
CA ARG A 130 9.49 13.99 -0.53
C ARG A 130 8.91 15.38 -0.33
N LYS A 131 8.55 16.05 -1.42
CA LYS A 131 8.03 17.43 -1.41
C LYS A 131 6.53 17.51 -1.16
N SER A 132 5.81 16.41 -1.27
CA SER A 132 4.36 16.42 -1.11
C SER A 132 3.94 16.75 0.32
N SER A 133 2.97 17.65 0.47
CA SER A 133 2.35 17.92 1.75
C SER A 133 1.14 17.04 2.02
N LYS A 134 0.74 16.20 1.05
CA LYS A 134 -0.43 15.34 1.13
C LYS A 134 -0.12 13.89 1.46
N ILE A 135 1.15 13.48 1.34
CA ILE A 135 1.59 12.12 1.66
C ILE A 135 2.09 12.12 3.10
N THR A 136 1.63 11.15 3.90
CA THR A 136 2.03 11.05 5.31
C THR A 136 3.51 10.69 5.45
N ASP A 137 4.09 11.02 6.59
CA ASP A 137 5.50 10.70 6.89
C ASP A 137 5.73 9.20 6.91
N GLU A 138 4.75 8.42 7.36
CA GLU A 138 4.84 6.95 7.40
C GLU A 138 4.98 6.37 6.00
N VAL A 139 4.18 6.84 5.05
CA VAL A 139 4.26 6.40 3.66
C VAL A 139 5.59 6.84 3.03
N LYS A 140 6.02 8.08 3.30
CA LYS A 140 7.32 8.57 2.81
C LYS A 140 8.47 7.69 3.29
N TYR A 141 8.45 7.32 4.57
CA TYR A 141 9.48 6.46 5.16
C TYR A 141 9.54 5.09 4.46
N ILE A 142 8.39 4.47 4.25
CA ILE A 142 8.30 3.19 3.53
C ILE A 142 8.86 3.32 2.12
N LEU A 143 8.53 4.39 1.41
CA LEU A 143 9.00 4.60 0.04
C LEU A 143 10.50 4.91 -0.01
N GLU A 144 11.05 5.60 0.99
CA GLU A 144 12.50 5.80 1.08
C GLU A 144 13.22 4.46 1.20
N ILE A 145 12.72 3.54 2.02
CA ILE A 145 13.29 2.19 2.16
C ILE A 145 13.22 1.46 0.81
N CYS A 146 12.09 1.53 0.14
CA CYS A 146 11.90 0.91 -1.16
C CYS A 146 12.94 1.40 -2.18
N TYR A 147 13.10 2.72 -2.31
CA TYR A 147 14.06 3.30 -3.25
C TYR A 147 15.51 3.03 -2.88
N PHE A 148 15.82 2.99 -1.59
CA PHE A 148 17.14 2.59 -1.15
C PHE A 148 17.48 1.18 -1.62
N ASN A 149 16.52 0.25 -1.51
CA ASN A 149 16.72 -1.14 -1.96
C ASN A 149 16.85 -1.25 -3.48
N LEU A 150 16.25 -0.36 -4.24
CA LEU A 150 16.39 -0.36 -5.71
C LEU A 150 17.80 -0.03 -6.18
N LYS A 151 18.60 0.67 -5.38
CA LYS A 151 19.98 1.04 -5.73
C LYS A 151 20.96 -0.12 -5.54
N ASP A 152 20.56 -1.12 -4.81
CA ASP A 152 21.38 -2.32 -4.56
C ASP A 152 21.05 -3.39 -5.62
#